data_20e191df18f7c71c3140f8bc7676432e
#
_entry.id   20e191df18f7c71c3140f8bc7676432e
#
_cell.length_a   1.000
_cell.length_b   1.000
_cell.length_c   1.000
_cell.angle_alpha   90.00
_cell.angle_beta   90.00
_cell.angle_gamma   90.00
#
_symmetry.space_group_name_H-M   'P 1'
#
loop_
_entity.id
_entity.type
_entity.pdbx_description
1 polymer ?
#
loop_
_entity_poly.entity_id
_entity_poly.type
_entity_poly.pdbx_seq_one_letter_code
_entity_poly.pdbx_strand_id
1 'polypeptide(L)'
;MSNIPGHPGDASRAAPMPATSALPSHLLWTIALAAGASVANSYYNQPLLGELSREFALSAGTVTWLPVLTQAGNALGVLFLAPLGDRLERKSLILRTLATLVLSLVLAAASSGFVQLALASLAVGLCATVAQQLVPLAIHLAPSNRKGQVLGVVTGGILIGILLARVVSGWMTELWGWRSVFGFSAALMLVLGFRLAWTLPVVPPSSDLGYGRLLLSMWHLVRKHASLRQAVAVQFLLFASMIGFWATFALWLERPPLQLGAVSAGLFALVGVCGALAAPAAGRFADRRGHGAVVHAGAVGTATAFAVLYLGGSSIPALVLGIFLLDVTVQSAQVANQTMVYALDAGARSRLNTVFMGAMLLGGAFGAAAGGWAFTAHGWAGVCAFGMLSATVAWGLSLRQNQ
;
A
#
# COMPACT_ATOMS: atom_id res chain seq x y z
N MET A 1 13.76 -70.10 31.98
CA MET A 1 14.92 -69.42 32.55
C MET A 1 15.62 -68.67 31.43
N SER A 2 15.47 -67.40 31.35
CA SER A 2 16.52 -66.44 30.96
C SER A 2 15.92 -65.02 31.05
N ASN A 3 16.43 -64.30 32.03
CA ASN A 3 16.17 -62.91 32.25
C ASN A 3 16.76 -62.04 31.12
N ILE A 4 16.00 -61.15 30.55
CA ILE A 4 16.47 -60.05 29.71
C ILE A 4 16.23 -58.76 30.49
N PRO A 5 17.24 -57.94 30.85
CA PRO A 5 17.07 -56.69 31.54
C PRO A 5 16.55 -55.60 30.55
N GLY A 6 15.47 -54.91 30.96
CA GLY A 6 14.96 -53.75 30.25
C GLY A 6 15.93 -52.59 30.28
N HIS A 7 16.15 -51.98 29.10
CA HIS A 7 16.79 -50.68 28.94
C HIS A 7 15.84 -49.58 29.44
N PRO A 8 16.27 -48.67 30.30
CA PRO A 8 15.53 -47.45 30.60
C PRO A 8 15.63 -46.50 29.39
N GLY A 9 14.52 -46.28 28.74
CA GLY A 9 14.38 -45.32 27.66
C GLY A 9 14.75 -43.92 28.16
N ASP A 10 15.74 -43.38 27.48
CA ASP A 10 16.19 -41.98 27.61
C ASP A 10 15.09 -41.07 27.06
N ALA A 11 14.15 -40.72 27.92
CA ALA A 11 13.18 -39.67 27.61
C ALA A 11 13.91 -38.34 27.63
N SER A 12 14.53 -37.99 26.50
CA SER A 12 15.02 -36.64 26.22
C SER A 12 13.90 -35.67 26.56
N ARG A 13 13.96 -35.12 27.79
CA ARG A 13 13.17 -33.98 28.21
C ARG A 13 13.57 -32.81 27.30
N ALA A 14 12.84 -32.63 26.20
CA ALA A 14 12.83 -31.38 25.49
C ALA A 14 12.51 -30.28 26.52
N ALA A 15 13.49 -29.45 26.83
CA ALA A 15 13.30 -28.31 27.72
C ALA A 15 12.07 -27.52 27.20
N PRO A 16 11.10 -27.13 28.06
CA PRO A 16 10.00 -26.31 27.66
C PRO A 16 10.56 -25.03 27.04
N MET A 17 10.23 -24.78 25.79
CA MET A 17 10.53 -23.51 25.13
C MET A 17 10.04 -22.39 26.06
N PRO A 18 10.87 -21.37 26.33
CA PRO A 18 10.48 -20.28 27.20
C PRO A 18 9.17 -19.72 26.67
N ALA A 19 8.19 -19.61 27.58
CA ALA A 19 6.87 -19.03 27.29
C ALA A 19 7.09 -17.74 26.51
N THR A 20 6.60 -17.67 25.29
CA THR A 20 6.71 -16.50 24.41
C THR A 20 6.18 -15.30 25.18
N SER A 21 7.08 -14.47 25.68
CA SER A 21 6.74 -13.23 26.38
C SER A 21 5.81 -12.45 25.45
N ALA A 22 4.65 -12.04 25.97
CA ALA A 22 3.66 -11.29 25.21
C ALA A 22 4.35 -10.10 24.53
N LEU A 23 4.05 -9.88 23.24
CA LEU A 23 4.59 -8.73 22.50
C LEU A 23 4.32 -7.44 23.31
N PRO A 24 5.36 -6.73 23.78
CA PRO A 24 5.16 -5.55 24.63
C PRO A 24 4.33 -4.49 23.88
N SER A 25 3.37 -3.88 24.57
CA SER A 25 2.48 -2.90 23.96
C SER A 25 3.22 -1.73 23.31
N HIS A 26 4.32 -1.26 23.95
CA HIS A 26 5.15 -0.19 23.39
C HIS A 26 5.81 -0.60 22.04
N LEU A 27 6.23 -1.86 21.91
CA LEU A 27 6.79 -2.36 20.66
C LEU A 27 5.70 -2.48 19.56
N LEU A 28 4.51 -2.98 19.93
CA LEU A 28 3.38 -3.05 19.00
C LEU A 28 3.02 -1.67 18.44
N TRP A 29 2.88 -0.65 19.28
CA TRP A 29 2.60 0.72 18.86
C TRP A 29 3.74 1.33 18.05
N THR A 30 5.00 1.04 18.39
CA THR A 30 6.15 1.48 17.59
C THR A 30 6.13 0.87 16.19
N ILE A 31 5.82 -0.43 16.07
CA ILE A 31 5.68 -1.12 14.78
C ILE A 31 4.52 -0.53 13.98
N ALA A 32 3.36 -0.30 14.62
CA ALA A 32 2.18 0.26 13.95
C ALA A 32 2.46 1.68 13.42
N LEU A 33 3.08 2.53 14.24
CA LEU A 33 3.46 3.88 13.85
C LEU A 33 4.52 3.89 12.73
N ALA A 34 5.55 3.03 12.84
CA ALA A 34 6.59 2.93 11.82
C ALA A 34 6.04 2.38 10.48
N ALA A 35 5.14 1.41 10.53
CA ALA A 35 4.47 0.89 9.34
C ALA A 35 3.60 1.97 8.66
N GLY A 36 2.79 2.69 9.45
CA GLY A 36 1.95 3.77 8.95
C GLY A 36 2.75 4.93 8.36
N ALA A 37 3.76 5.42 9.10
CA ALA A 37 4.62 6.49 8.65
C ALA A 37 5.46 6.09 7.42
N SER A 38 5.87 4.81 7.31
CA SER A 38 6.58 4.32 6.12
C SER A 38 5.69 4.36 4.89
N VAL A 39 4.46 3.81 4.97
CA VAL A 39 3.51 3.82 3.84
C VAL A 39 3.09 5.24 3.47
N ALA A 40 2.98 6.16 4.44
CA ALA A 40 2.67 7.57 4.21
C ALA A 40 3.58 8.21 3.16
N ASN A 41 4.87 7.80 3.10
CA ASN A 41 5.83 8.31 2.12
C ASN A 41 5.45 8.05 0.66
N SER A 42 4.63 7.04 0.40
CA SER A 42 4.13 6.76 -0.95
C SER A 42 3.04 7.73 -1.43
N TYR A 43 2.51 8.56 -0.52
CA TYR A 43 1.35 9.41 -0.79
C TYR A 43 1.61 10.91 -0.58
N TYR A 44 2.73 11.30 0.03
CA TYR A 44 3.05 12.71 0.30
C TYR A 44 3.11 13.58 -0.96
N ASN A 45 3.56 13.03 -2.09
CA ASN A 45 3.73 13.81 -3.33
C ASN A 45 2.41 14.18 -4.01
N GLN A 46 1.28 13.53 -3.70
CA GLN A 46 0.02 13.75 -4.41
C GLN A 46 -0.56 15.16 -4.22
N PRO A 47 -0.65 15.74 -2.99
CA PRO A 47 -1.11 17.11 -2.81
C PRO A 47 -0.11 18.17 -3.30
N LEU A 48 1.19 17.80 -3.48
CA LEU A 48 2.25 18.73 -3.85
C LEU A 48 2.32 19.04 -5.36
N LEU A 49 1.61 18.29 -6.18
CA LEU A 49 1.83 18.30 -7.65
C LEU A 49 1.60 19.69 -8.26
N GLY A 50 0.62 20.44 -7.77
CA GLY A 50 0.38 21.80 -8.22
C GLY A 50 1.53 22.75 -7.88
N GLU A 51 2.02 22.70 -6.64
CA GLU A 51 3.18 23.50 -6.21
C GLU A 51 4.44 23.17 -7.00
N LEU A 52 4.73 21.87 -7.17
CA LEU A 52 5.88 21.39 -7.92
C LEU A 52 5.80 21.74 -9.42
N SER A 53 4.59 21.74 -9.99
CA SER A 53 4.34 22.18 -11.35
C SER A 53 4.70 23.66 -11.52
N ARG A 54 4.34 24.51 -10.57
CA ARG A 54 4.67 25.93 -10.57
C ARG A 54 6.17 26.18 -10.36
N GLU A 55 6.75 25.57 -9.33
CA GLU A 55 8.16 25.81 -8.97
C GLU A 55 9.14 25.39 -10.07
N PHE A 56 8.89 24.24 -10.69
CA PHE A 56 9.75 23.70 -11.74
C PHE A 56 9.28 24.07 -13.16
N ALA A 57 8.25 24.89 -13.30
CA ALA A 57 7.64 25.30 -14.58
C ALA A 57 7.29 24.07 -15.48
N LEU A 58 6.69 23.02 -14.87
CA LEU A 58 6.40 21.77 -15.54
C LEU A 58 4.95 21.69 -16.02
N SER A 59 4.75 20.93 -17.10
CA SER A 59 3.40 20.55 -17.53
C SER A 59 2.76 19.57 -16.52
N ALA A 60 1.43 19.52 -16.48
CA ALA A 60 0.69 18.56 -15.67
C ALA A 60 1.12 17.11 -16.00
N GLY A 61 1.36 16.77 -17.26
CA GLY A 61 1.82 15.45 -17.67
C GLY A 61 3.22 15.12 -17.15
N THR A 62 4.10 16.12 -17.03
CA THR A 62 5.46 15.89 -16.52
C THR A 62 5.46 15.70 -15.00
N VAL A 63 4.74 16.54 -14.26
CA VAL A 63 4.74 16.46 -12.78
C VAL A 63 4.10 15.18 -12.26
N THR A 64 3.17 14.58 -12.99
CA THR A 64 2.54 13.30 -12.61
C THR A 64 3.51 12.11 -12.69
N TRP A 65 4.71 12.26 -13.27
CA TRP A 65 5.74 11.24 -13.16
C TRP A 65 6.24 10.99 -11.72
N LEU A 66 6.06 11.94 -10.81
CA LEU A 66 6.44 11.73 -9.40
C LEU A 66 5.62 10.61 -8.74
N PRO A 67 4.27 10.63 -8.73
CA PRO A 67 3.50 9.50 -8.23
C PRO A 67 3.69 8.21 -9.04
N VAL A 68 3.95 8.30 -10.38
CA VAL A 68 4.29 7.12 -11.19
C VAL A 68 5.54 6.43 -10.64
N LEU A 69 6.64 7.18 -10.47
CA LEU A 69 7.90 6.64 -10.00
C LEU A 69 7.83 6.15 -8.55
N THR A 70 7.11 6.86 -7.69
CA THR A 70 6.90 6.42 -6.31
C THR A 70 6.13 5.10 -6.25
N GLN A 71 5.06 4.95 -7.03
CA GLN A 71 4.29 3.70 -7.07
C GLN A 71 5.04 2.57 -7.76
N ALA A 72 5.80 2.85 -8.81
CA ALA A 72 6.69 1.88 -9.45
C ALA A 72 7.78 1.40 -8.47
N GLY A 73 8.42 2.34 -7.76
CA GLY A 73 9.36 2.01 -6.69
C GLY A 73 8.73 1.12 -5.62
N ASN A 74 7.53 1.46 -5.15
CA ASN A 74 6.81 0.68 -4.16
C ASN A 74 6.49 -0.74 -4.66
N ALA A 75 6.06 -0.88 -5.92
CA ALA A 75 5.84 -2.17 -6.55
C ALA A 75 7.13 -3.02 -6.61
N LEU A 76 8.24 -2.40 -7.06
CA LEU A 76 9.55 -3.05 -7.09
C LEU A 76 10.00 -3.46 -5.69
N GLY A 77 9.81 -2.60 -4.68
CA GLY A 77 10.12 -2.90 -3.29
C GLY A 77 9.32 -4.10 -2.76
N VAL A 78 8.01 -4.15 -3.01
CA VAL A 78 7.18 -5.29 -2.61
C VAL A 78 7.61 -6.57 -3.33
N LEU A 79 7.85 -6.52 -4.63
CA LEU A 79 8.22 -7.70 -5.41
C LEU A 79 9.61 -8.24 -5.09
N PHE A 80 10.56 -7.36 -4.78
CA PHE A 80 11.96 -7.72 -4.61
C PHE A 80 12.47 -7.64 -3.16
N LEU A 81 12.07 -6.65 -2.35
CA LEU A 81 12.56 -6.54 -0.97
C LEU A 81 11.73 -7.37 0.02
N ALA A 82 10.41 -7.51 -0.18
CA ALA A 82 9.60 -8.28 0.75
C ALA A 82 10.02 -9.76 0.84
N PRO A 83 10.31 -10.48 -0.27
CA PRO A 83 10.81 -11.86 -0.20
C PRO A 83 12.18 -12.01 0.48
N LEU A 84 13.01 -10.95 0.50
CA LEU A 84 14.28 -10.97 1.23
C LEU A 84 14.09 -11.12 2.75
N GLY A 85 12.94 -10.70 3.29
CA GLY A 85 12.60 -10.87 4.70
C GLY A 85 12.48 -12.32 5.17
N ASP A 86 12.28 -13.27 4.24
CA ASP A 86 12.27 -14.70 4.55
C ASP A 86 13.69 -15.30 4.57
N ARG A 87 14.67 -14.64 3.93
CA ARG A 87 16.04 -15.13 3.77
C ARG A 87 17.08 -14.39 4.62
N LEU A 88 16.86 -13.13 4.89
CA LEU A 88 17.77 -12.29 5.68
C LEU A 88 17.25 -12.12 7.11
N GLU A 89 18.14 -11.79 8.01
CA GLU A 89 17.77 -11.40 9.37
C GLU A 89 16.85 -10.17 9.30
N ARG A 90 15.64 -10.32 9.85
CA ARG A 90 14.53 -9.36 9.63
C ARG A 90 14.81 -7.98 10.19
N LYS A 91 15.42 -7.89 11.39
CA LYS A 91 15.77 -6.60 12.00
C LYS A 91 16.77 -5.83 11.14
N SER A 92 17.82 -6.51 10.69
CA SER A 92 18.86 -5.90 9.84
C SER A 92 18.28 -5.42 8.50
N LEU A 93 17.42 -6.21 7.86
CA LEU A 93 16.75 -5.82 6.62
C LEU A 93 15.87 -4.58 6.82
N ILE A 94 15.02 -4.55 7.86
CA ILE A 94 14.17 -3.41 8.20
C ILE A 94 15.00 -2.16 8.43
N LEU A 95 16.06 -2.24 9.23
CA LEU A 95 16.89 -1.09 9.55
C LEU A 95 17.66 -0.55 8.34
N ARG A 96 18.17 -1.43 7.47
CA ARG A 96 18.82 -1.02 6.22
C ARG A 96 17.83 -0.35 5.28
N THR A 97 16.62 -0.91 5.12
CA THR A 97 15.58 -0.31 4.28
C THR A 97 15.15 1.06 4.83
N LEU A 98 15.02 1.19 6.17
CA LEU A 98 14.72 2.48 6.82
C LEU A 98 15.84 3.51 6.62
N ALA A 99 17.11 3.10 6.78
CA ALA A 99 18.25 4.01 6.57
C ALA A 99 18.28 4.52 5.12
N THR A 100 18.02 3.64 4.14
CA THR A 100 17.92 4.02 2.73
C THR A 100 16.70 4.93 2.48
N LEU A 101 15.57 4.69 3.16
CA LEU A 101 14.39 5.57 3.08
C LEU A 101 14.72 6.98 3.60
N VAL A 102 15.37 7.08 4.76
CA VAL A 102 15.79 8.37 5.32
C VAL A 102 16.70 9.11 4.35
N LEU A 103 17.72 8.43 3.79
CA LEU A 103 18.60 9.03 2.79
C LEU A 103 17.82 9.52 1.56
N SER A 104 16.89 8.70 1.04
CA SER A 104 16.06 9.07 -0.11
C SER A 104 15.18 10.30 0.17
N LEU A 105 14.64 10.40 1.40
CA LEU A 105 13.84 11.55 1.83
C LEU A 105 14.67 12.82 1.99
N VAL A 106 15.91 12.73 2.51
CA VAL A 106 16.85 13.85 2.57
C VAL A 106 17.22 14.32 1.16
N LEU A 107 17.48 13.39 0.23
CA LEU A 107 17.75 13.72 -1.18
C LEU A 107 16.54 14.37 -1.85
N ALA A 108 15.32 13.92 -1.54
CA ALA A 108 14.09 14.56 -2.03
C ALA A 108 13.95 15.99 -1.47
N ALA A 109 14.16 16.20 -0.17
CA ALA A 109 14.10 17.53 0.46
C ALA A 109 15.16 18.48 -0.10
N ALA A 110 16.37 17.98 -0.40
CA ALA A 110 17.50 18.74 -0.94
C ALA A 110 17.46 18.89 -2.47
N SER A 111 16.43 18.37 -3.16
CA SER A 111 16.41 18.40 -4.62
C SER A 111 16.29 19.83 -5.16
N SER A 112 17.17 20.17 -6.10
CA SER A 112 17.20 21.45 -6.81
C SER A 112 16.53 21.39 -8.19
N GLY A 113 16.15 20.20 -8.66
CA GLY A 113 15.53 20.01 -9.96
C GLY A 113 14.63 18.77 -10.00
N PHE A 114 13.74 18.76 -10.99
CA PHE A 114 12.73 17.71 -11.14
C PHE A 114 13.32 16.30 -11.27
N VAL A 115 14.39 16.13 -12.04
CA VAL A 115 15.01 14.81 -12.27
C VAL A 115 15.54 14.22 -10.95
N GLN A 116 16.18 15.04 -10.13
CA GLN A 116 16.67 14.61 -8.81
C GLN A 116 15.51 14.20 -7.90
N LEU A 117 14.45 15.01 -7.85
CA LEU A 117 13.23 14.70 -7.08
C LEU A 117 12.55 13.41 -7.58
N ALA A 118 12.50 13.21 -8.90
CA ALA A 118 11.93 12.03 -9.54
C ALA A 118 12.68 10.74 -9.15
N LEU A 119 14.02 10.77 -9.22
CA LEU A 119 14.87 9.65 -8.81
C LEU A 119 14.76 9.38 -7.30
N ALA A 120 14.75 10.44 -6.48
CA ALA A 120 14.52 10.32 -5.05
C ALA A 120 13.14 9.73 -4.75
N SER A 121 12.09 10.12 -5.49
CA SER A 121 10.73 9.58 -5.36
C SER A 121 10.64 8.08 -5.69
N LEU A 122 11.36 7.62 -6.71
CA LEU A 122 11.49 6.19 -7.01
C LEU A 122 12.13 5.43 -5.83
N ALA A 123 13.23 5.96 -5.28
CA ALA A 123 13.93 5.37 -4.14
C ALA A 123 13.07 5.40 -2.86
N VAL A 124 12.35 6.50 -2.60
CA VAL A 124 11.36 6.62 -1.51
C VAL A 124 10.31 5.52 -1.66
N GLY A 125 9.70 5.37 -2.84
CA GLY A 125 8.72 4.32 -3.09
C GLY A 125 9.28 2.93 -2.81
N LEU A 126 10.46 2.61 -3.33
CA LEU A 126 11.12 1.31 -3.15
C LEU A 126 11.33 0.99 -1.66
N CYS A 127 11.73 1.99 -0.86
CA CYS A 127 12.03 1.82 0.56
C CYS A 127 10.80 1.99 1.47
N ALA A 128 9.70 2.63 1.02
CA ALA A 128 8.46 2.76 1.78
C ALA A 128 7.78 1.41 2.08
N THR A 129 8.30 0.33 1.51
CA THR A 129 7.86 -1.06 1.71
C THR A 129 8.25 -1.66 3.07
N VAL A 130 8.84 -0.90 3.98
CA VAL A 130 9.14 -1.33 5.36
C VAL A 130 7.91 -1.89 6.07
N ALA A 131 6.72 -1.34 5.81
CA ALA A 131 5.47 -1.87 6.36
C ALA A 131 5.23 -3.33 5.98
N GLN A 132 5.58 -3.74 4.75
CA GLN A 132 5.45 -5.11 4.26
C GLN A 132 6.41 -6.09 4.96
N GLN A 133 7.46 -5.57 5.62
CA GLN A 133 8.39 -6.33 6.44
C GLN A 133 7.95 -6.35 7.91
N LEU A 134 7.39 -5.22 8.40
CA LEU A 134 6.95 -5.07 9.81
C LEU A 134 5.68 -5.87 10.12
N VAL A 135 4.71 -5.95 9.20
CA VAL A 135 3.45 -6.69 9.41
C VAL A 135 3.69 -8.18 9.68
N PRO A 136 4.44 -8.93 8.84
CA PRO A 136 4.75 -10.34 9.12
C PRO A 136 5.58 -10.52 10.39
N LEU A 137 6.50 -9.59 10.68
CA LEU A 137 7.29 -9.62 11.91
C LEU A 137 6.41 -9.47 13.15
N ALA A 138 5.49 -8.50 13.15
CA ALA A 138 4.55 -8.30 14.26
C ALA A 138 3.69 -9.54 14.52
N ILE A 139 3.18 -10.18 13.47
CA ILE A 139 2.40 -11.42 13.56
C ILE A 139 3.26 -12.58 14.09
N HIS A 140 4.53 -12.65 13.67
CA HIS A 140 5.47 -13.68 14.15
C HIS A 140 5.76 -13.54 15.65
N LEU A 141 5.90 -12.30 16.14
CA LEU A 141 6.15 -12.01 17.56
C LEU A 141 4.88 -12.09 18.42
N ALA A 142 3.70 -12.15 17.82
CA ALA A 142 2.42 -12.16 18.52
C ALA A 142 2.10 -13.55 19.12
N PRO A 143 1.58 -13.61 20.36
CA PRO A 143 0.99 -14.82 20.92
C PRO A 143 -0.12 -15.37 20.00
N SER A 144 -0.27 -16.69 19.93
CA SER A 144 -1.19 -17.37 19.02
C SER A 144 -2.65 -16.89 19.14
N ASN A 145 -3.08 -16.53 20.36
CA ASN A 145 -4.43 -16.04 20.66
C ASN A 145 -4.64 -14.53 20.38
N ARG A 146 -3.55 -13.75 20.03
CA ARG A 146 -3.63 -12.30 19.80
C ARG A 146 -3.18 -11.87 18.42
N LYS A 147 -2.87 -12.79 17.51
CA LYS A 147 -2.40 -12.48 16.13
C LYS A 147 -3.36 -11.56 15.38
N GLY A 148 -4.67 -11.79 15.49
CA GLY A 148 -5.68 -10.94 14.86
C GLY A 148 -5.70 -9.52 15.43
N GLN A 149 -5.56 -9.36 16.77
CA GLN A 149 -5.50 -8.06 17.41
C GLN A 149 -4.24 -7.28 16.96
N VAL A 150 -3.08 -7.95 16.94
CA VAL A 150 -1.81 -7.34 16.51
C VAL A 150 -1.89 -6.91 15.05
N LEU A 151 -2.41 -7.77 14.17
CA LEU A 151 -2.63 -7.43 12.77
C LEU A 151 -3.56 -6.21 12.64
N GLY A 152 -4.66 -6.17 13.40
CA GLY A 152 -5.60 -5.06 13.38
C GLY A 152 -4.97 -3.73 13.78
N VAL A 153 -4.14 -3.71 14.84
CA VAL A 153 -3.42 -2.50 15.29
C VAL A 153 -2.43 -2.01 14.25
N VAL A 154 -1.62 -2.92 13.66
CA VAL A 154 -0.61 -2.53 12.66
C VAL A 154 -1.27 -2.06 11.38
N THR A 155 -2.32 -2.76 10.91
CA THR A 155 -3.08 -2.35 9.72
C THR A 155 -3.80 -1.02 9.96
N GLY A 156 -4.37 -0.81 11.14
CA GLY A 156 -4.96 0.46 11.55
C GLY A 156 -3.94 1.60 11.49
N GLY A 157 -2.71 1.37 11.96
CA GLY A 157 -1.60 2.32 11.84
C GLY A 157 -1.28 2.66 10.39
N ILE A 158 -1.26 1.66 9.50
CA ILE A 158 -1.05 1.86 8.05
C ILE A 158 -2.16 2.73 7.45
N LEU A 159 -3.41 2.43 7.73
CA LEU A 159 -4.56 3.19 7.21
C LEU A 159 -4.54 4.65 7.69
N ILE A 160 -4.26 4.88 8.97
CA ILE A 160 -4.09 6.22 9.54
C ILE A 160 -2.91 6.94 8.84
N GLY A 161 -1.80 6.24 8.62
CA GLY A 161 -0.63 6.79 7.92
C GLY A 161 -0.95 7.26 6.50
N ILE A 162 -1.65 6.45 5.71
CA ILE A 162 -2.08 6.79 4.34
C ILE A 162 -2.97 8.04 4.35
N LEU A 163 -3.88 8.10 5.30
CA LEU A 163 -4.81 9.20 5.45
C LEU A 163 -4.12 10.50 5.84
N LEU A 164 -3.35 10.45 6.94
CA LEU A 164 -2.65 11.62 7.45
C LEU A 164 -1.58 12.12 6.49
N ALA A 165 -1.01 11.24 5.66
CA ALA A 165 -0.01 11.63 4.67
C ALA A 165 -0.47 12.80 3.80
N ARG A 166 -1.65 12.71 3.23
CA ARG A 166 -2.17 13.76 2.34
C ARG A 166 -2.53 15.04 3.09
N VAL A 167 -3.12 14.91 4.28
CA VAL A 167 -3.48 16.06 5.12
C VAL A 167 -2.23 16.81 5.57
N VAL A 168 -1.28 16.08 6.18
CA VAL A 168 -0.02 16.65 6.68
C VAL A 168 0.79 17.27 5.54
N SER A 169 0.88 16.57 4.40
CA SER A 169 1.58 17.06 3.22
C SER A 169 0.97 18.37 2.70
N GLY A 170 -0.36 18.44 2.56
CA GLY A 170 -1.03 19.67 2.12
C GLY A 170 -0.77 20.85 3.06
N TRP A 171 -0.94 20.65 4.37
CA TRP A 171 -0.72 21.69 5.38
C TRP A 171 0.73 22.15 5.47
N MET A 172 1.67 21.22 5.51
CA MET A 172 3.08 21.56 5.60
C MET A 172 3.56 22.32 4.36
N THR A 173 3.04 21.95 3.19
CA THR A 173 3.40 22.63 1.93
C THR A 173 2.97 24.08 1.94
N GLU A 174 1.76 24.37 2.42
CA GLU A 174 1.26 25.73 2.48
C GLU A 174 1.99 26.60 3.51
N LEU A 175 2.38 26.02 4.66
CA LEU A 175 3.04 26.76 5.73
C LEU A 175 4.55 26.92 5.55
N TRP A 176 5.24 25.88 5.05
CA TRP A 176 6.71 25.81 5.05
C TRP A 176 7.29 25.34 3.71
N GLY A 177 6.46 25.22 2.68
CA GLY A 177 6.86 24.70 1.37
C GLY A 177 7.01 23.17 1.32
N TRP A 178 6.99 22.61 0.12
CA TRP A 178 6.95 21.17 -0.11
C TRP A 178 8.20 20.40 0.40
N ARG A 179 9.36 21.06 0.48
CA ARG A 179 10.61 20.47 1.01
C ARG A 179 10.47 20.06 2.49
N SER A 180 9.70 20.82 3.25
CA SER A 180 9.45 20.54 4.68
C SER A 180 8.80 19.19 4.91
N VAL A 181 7.95 18.74 4.00
CA VAL A 181 7.26 17.44 4.06
C VAL A 181 8.27 16.29 4.06
N PHE A 182 9.21 16.32 3.14
CA PHE A 182 10.26 15.30 3.03
C PHE A 182 11.24 15.38 4.20
N GLY A 183 11.62 16.59 4.64
CA GLY A 183 12.47 16.82 5.80
C GLY A 183 11.85 16.30 7.10
N PHE A 184 10.58 16.64 7.34
CA PHE A 184 9.82 16.12 8.48
C PHE A 184 9.74 14.59 8.46
N SER A 185 9.42 14.02 7.31
CA SER A 185 9.35 12.56 7.18
C SER A 185 10.70 11.89 7.40
N ALA A 186 11.80 12.48 6.91
CA ALA A 186 13.15 11.98 7.17
C ALA A 186 13.46 11.95 8.67
N ALA A 187 13.15 13.03 9.39
CA ALA A 187 13.33 13.11 10.84
C ALA A 187 12.47 12.07 11.58
N LEU A 188 11.20 11.94 11.22
CA LEU A 188 10.30 10.96 11.80
C LEU A 188 10.78 9.52 11.58
N MET A 189 11.19 9.19 10.33
CA MET A 189 11.72 7.86 9.99
C MET A 189 13.03 7.57 10.72
N LEU A 190 13.89 8.56 10.91
CA LEU A 190 15.14 8.43 11.67
C LEU A 190 14.86 8.09 13.15
N VAL A 191 13.96 8.84 13.79
CA VAL A 191 13.56 8.60 15.20
C VAL A 191 12.95 7.21 15.36
N LEU A 192 12.03 6.84 14.46
CA LEU A 192 11.41 5.50 14.48
C LEU A 192 12.44 4.39 14.19
N GLY A 193 13.40 4.64 13.30
CA GLY A 193 14.49 3.72 13.02
C GLY A 193 15.38 3.46 14.24
N PHE A 194 15.77 4.50 14.97
CA PHE A 194 16.51 4.36 16.24
C PHE A 194 15.70 3.58 17.28
N ARG A 195 14.42 3.91 17.43
CA ARG A 195 13.55 3.20 18.37
C ARG A 195 13.41 1.72 18.01
N LEU A 196 13.22 1.39 16.73
CA LEU A 196 13.16 0.01 16.24
C LEU A 196 14.52 -0.71 16.42
N ALA A 197 15.64 -0.03 16.21
CA ALA A 197 16.97 -0.60 16.42
C ALA A 197 17.17 -1.10 17.87
N TRP A 198 16.62 -0.38 18.85
CA TRP A 198 16.74 -0.77 20.27
C TRP A 198 15.66 -1.77 20.72
N THR A 199 14.48 -1.75 20.11
CA THR A 199 13.34 -2.52 20.62
C THR A 199 13.07 -3.81 19.85
N LEU A 200 13.46 -3.89 18.55
CA LEU A 200 13.25 -5.11 17.78
C LEU A 200 14.17 -6.24 18.21
N PRO A 201 13.63 -7.44 18.47
CA PRO A 201 14.45 -8.63 18.67
C PRO A 201 15.11 -9.07 17.36
N VAL A 202 16.22 -9.77 17.49
CA VAL A 202 16.87 -10.46 16.37
C VAL A 202 16.03 -11.70 16.03
N VAL A 203 15.56 -11.77 14.80
CA VAL A 203 14.77 -12.90 14.29
C VAL A 203 15.53 -13.52 13.12
N PRO A 204 15.96 -14.79 13.24
CA PRO A 204 16.71 -15.46 12.21
C PRO A 204 15.86 -15.66 10.94
N PRO A 205 16.50 -15.90 9.80
CA PRO A 205 15.82 -16.24 8.55
C PRO A 205 14.87 -17.43 8.72
N SER A 206 13.76 -17.41 8.01
CA SER A 206 12.73 -18.47 8.05
C SER A 206 12.82 -19.43 6.87
N SER A 207 13.70 -19.20 5.89
CA SER A 207 13.81 -20.01 4.67
C SER A 207 15.26 -20.13 4.20
N ASP A 208 15.67 -21.34 3.89
CA ASP A 208 16.97 -21.65 3.25
C ASP A 208 16.90 -21.60 1.72
N LEU A 209 15.73 -21.30 1.14
CA LEU A 209 15.57 -21.26 -0.31
C LEU A 209 16.37 -20.10 -0.91
N GLY A 210 17.11 -20.40 -1.98
CA GLY A 210 17.81 -19.38 -2.75
C GLY A 210 16.86 -18.31 -3.28
N TYR A 211 17.27 -17.04 -3.26
CA TYR A 211 16.44 -15.90 -3.67
C TYR A 211 15.81 -16.04 -5.06
N GLY A 212 16.58 -16.53 -6.06
CA GLY A 212 16.06 -16.80 -7.40
C GLY A 212 14.95 -17.87 -7.41
N ARG A 213 15.04 -18.89 -6.54
CA ARG A 213 13.97 -19.90 -6.40
C ARG A 213 12.70 -19.33 -5.76
N LEU A 214 12.84 -18.38 -4.84
CA LEU A 214 11.70 -17.67 -4.28
C LEU A 214 10.97 -16.87 -5.36
N LEU A 215 11.68 -16.10 -6.18
CA LEU A 215 11.09 -15.36 -7.30
C LEU A 215 10.44 -16.28 -8.32
N LEU A 216 11.13 -17.38 -8.69
CA LEU A 216 10.59 -18.37 -9.63
C LEU A 216 9.32 -19.04 -9.07
N SER A 217 9.26 -19.27 -7.75
CA SER A 217 8.08 -19.85 -7.12
C SER A 217 6.85 -18.92 -7.19
N MET A 218 7.04 -17.59 -7.14
CA MET A 218 5.95 -16.62 -7.36
C MET A 218 5.42 -16.69 -8.79
N TRP A 219 6.32 -16.79 -9.78
CA TRP A 219 5.92 -17.00 -11.17
C TRP A 219 5.16 -18.31 -11.39
N HIS A 220 5.57 -19.40 -10.74
CA HIS A 220 4.85 -20.68 -10.75
C HIS A 220 3.42 -20.54 -10.17
N LEU A 221 3.24 -19.80 -9.07
CA LEU A 221 1.92 -19.54 -8.49
C LEU A 221 1.00 -18.78 -9.45
N VAL A 222 1.54 -17.78 -10.16
CA VAL A 222 0.79 -17.04 -11.20
C VAL A 222 0.34 -17.97 -12.33
N ARG A 223 1.21 -18.86 -12.78
CA ARG A 223 0.87 -19.84 -13.83
C ARG A 223 -0.15 -20.87 -13.34
N LYS A 224 0.01 -21.37 -12.11
CA LYS A 224 -0.79 -22.45 -11.54
C LYS A 224 -2.25 -22.02 -11.27
N HIS A 225 -2.46 -20.80 -10.75
CA HIS A 225 -3.78 -20.37 -10.28
C HIS A 225 -4.41 -19.33 -11.22
N ALA A 226 -5.44 -19.77 -11.98
CA ALA A 226 -6.23 -18.88 -12.84
C ALA A 226 -6.94 -17.76 -12.04
N SER A 227 -7.50 -18.13 -10.86
CA SER A 227 -8.15 -17.19 -9.94
C SER A 227 -7.19 -16.10 -9.43
N LEU A 228 -5.89 -16.42 -9.21
CA LEU A 228 -4.89 -15.42 -8.86
C LEU A 228 -4.70 -14.40 -10.01
N ARG A 229 -4.54 -14.89 -11.24
CA ARG A 229 -4.36 -13.99 -12.41
C ARG A 229 -5.54 -13.06 -12.58
N GLN A 230 -6.74 -13.56 -12.36
CA GLN A 230 -7.96 -12.78 -12.48
C GLN A 230 -8.09 -11.75 -11.36
N ALA A 231 -7.88 -12.14 -10.08
CA ALA A 231 -7.88 -11.22 -8.94
C ALA A 231 -6.85 -10.10 -9.12
N VAL A 232 -5.65 -10.45 -9.58
CA VAL A 232 -4.56 -9.53 -9.89
C VAL A 232 -4.97 -8.55 -10.98
N ALA A 233 -5.56 -9.01 -12.09
CA ALA A 233 -5.97 -8.15 -13.19
C ALA A 233 -7.09 -7.18 -12.78
N VAL A 234 -8.09 -7.67 -12.05
CA VAL A 234 -9.18 -6.82 -11.54
C VAL A 234 -8.62 -5.76 -10.58
N GLN A 235 -7.78 -6.17 -9.62
CA GLN A 235 -7.25 -5.24 -8.63
C GLN A 235 -6.26 -4.25 -9.23
N PHE A 236 -5.48 -4.65 -10.23
CA PHE A 236 -4.62 -3.77 -11.03
C PHE A 236 -5.44 -2.63 -11.62
N LEU A 237 -6.56 -2.93 -12.29
CA LEU A 237 -7.39 -1.92 -12.95
C LEU A 237 -8.13 -1.01 -11.96
N LEU A 238 -8.70 -1.57 -10.88
CA LEU A 238 -9.37 -0.78 -9.86
C LEU A 238 -8.39 0.16 -9.14
N PHE A 239 -7.20 -0.32 -8.82
CA PHE A 239 -6.18 0.51 -8.19
C PHE A 239 -5.58 1.53 -9.15
N ALA A 240 -5.47 1.18 -10.45
CA ALA A 240 -5.08 2.12 -11.49
C ALA A 240 -6.06 3.29 -11.59
N SER A 241 -7.37 3.03 -11.58
CA SER A 241 -8.39 4.08 -11.59
C SER A 241 -8.27 5.01 -10.37
N MET A 242 -8.11 4.44 -9.18
CA MET A 242 -7.99 5.20 -7.92
C MET A 242 -6.71 6.05 -7.89
N ILE A 243 -5.56 5.50 -8.25
CA ILE A 243 -4.30 6.26 -8.22
C ILE A 243 -4.23 7.27 -9.36
N GLY A 244 -4.80 6.97 -10.53
CA GLY A 244 -4.94 7.94 -11.63
C GLY A 244 -5.76 9.17 -11.21
N PHE A 245 -6.85 8.95 -10.46
CA PHE A 245 -7.63 10.03 -9.84
C PHE A 245 -6.76 10.85 -8.86
N TRP A 246 -6.16 10.22 -7.86
CA TRP A 246 -5.39 10.93 -6.83
C TRP A 246 -4.14 11.64 -7.39
N ALA A 247 -3.52 11.11 -8.44
CA ALA A 247 -2.37 11.73 -9.11
C ALA A 247 -2.72 13.00 -9.90
N THR A 248 -3.99 13.24 -10.18
CA THR A 248 -4.43 14.40 -10.97
C THR A 248 -5.37 15.32 -10.20
N PHE A 249 -5.89 14.86 -9.06
CA PHE A 249 -6.94 15.56 -8.32
C PHE A 249 -6.48 16.92 -7.79
N ALA A 250 -5.27 17.02 -7.24
CA ALA A 250 -4.73 18.31 -6.80
C ALA A 250 -4.60 19.32 -7.96
N LEU A 251 -4.17 18.85 -9.14
CA LEU A 251 -4.09 19.68 -10.35
C LEU A 251 -5.46 20.13 -10.85
N TRP A 252 -6.50 19.31 -10.66
CA TRP A 252 -7.87 19.67 -10.98
C TRP A 252 -8.41 20.72 -10.02
N LEU A 253 -8.19 20.57 -8.72
CA LEU A 253 -8.66 21.50 -7.69
C LEU A 253 -8.11 22.92 -7.89
N GLU A 254 -6.90 23.09 -8.40
CA GLU A 254 -6.30 24.40 -8.68
C GLU A 254 -6.91 25.12 -9.89
N ARG A 255 -7.65 24.41 -10.76
CA ARG A 255 -8.29 25.00 -11.94
C ARG A 255 -9.62 25.70 -11.61
N PRO A 256 -10.02 26.72 -12.41
CA PRO A 256 -11.38 27.23 -12.34
C PRO A 256 -12.42 26.12 -12.59
N PRO A 257 -13.59 26.16 -11.92
CA PRO A 257 -14.05 27.21 -11.01
C PRO A 257 -13.61 27.02 -9.54
N LEU A 258 -12.92 25.92 -9.19
CA LEU A 258 -12.64 25.55 -7.80
C LEU A 258 -11.56 26.42 -7.16
N GLN A 259 -10.40 26.56 -7.83
CA GLN A 259 -9.25 27.36 -7.37
C GLN A 259 -8.81 27.05 -5.93
N LEU A 260 -8.80 25.75 -5.58
CA LEU A 260 -8.46 25.22 -4.26
C LEU A 260 -7.03 24.70 -4.23
N GLY A 261 -6.26 25.03 -3.17
CA GLY A 261 -4.86 24.65 -3.02
C GLY A 261 -4.62 23.27 -2.40
N ALA A 262 -3.35 23.00 -2.07
CA ALA A 262 -2.86 21.73 -1.54
C ALA A 262 -3.55 21.28 -0.24
N VAL A 263 -3.88 22.22 0.67
CA VAL A 263 -4.64 21.92 1.90
C VAL A 263 -5.99 21.30 1.57
N SER A 264 -6.72 21.86 0.61
CA SER A 264 -8.02 21.33 0.21
C SER A 264 -7.89 19.92 -0.37
N ALA A 265 -6.88 19.66 -1.21
CA ALA A 265 -6.58 18.32 -1.71
C ALA A 265 -6.31 17.34 -0.58
N GLY A 266 -5.58 17.76 0.46
CA GLY A 266 -5.34 16.99 1.67
C GLY A 266 -6.61 16.70 2.46
N LEU A 267 -7.49 17.70 2.64
CA LEU A 267 -8.75 17.56 3.38
C LEU A 267 -9.74 16.61 2.69
N PHE A 268 -9.82 16.63 1.36
CA PHE A 268 -10.62 15.65 0.63
C PHE A 268 -10.19 14.20 0.90
N ALA A 269 -8.91 13.96 1.24
CA ALA A 269 -8.45 12.63 1.60
C ALA A 269 -9.08 12.11 2.91
N LEU A 270 -9.60 13.00 3.80
CA LEU A 270 -10.33 12.58 4.99
C LEU A 270 -11.62 11.83 4.65
N VAL A 271 -12.23 12.12 3.50
CA VAL A 271 -13.40 11.36 3.01
C VAL A 271 -13.03 9.89 2.78
N GLY A 272 -11.80 9.60 2.36
CA GLY A 272 -11.29 8.25 2.17
C GLY A 272 -11.20 7.41 3.45
N VAL A 273 -11.25 8.04 4.66
CA VAL A 273 -11.38 7.31 5.94
C VAL A 273 -12.57 6.37 5.93
N CYS A 274 -13.67 6.85 5.36
CA CYS A 274 -14.91 6.09 5.30
C CYS A 274 -14.72 4.78 4.50
N GLY A 275 -13.86 4.79 3.46
CA GLY A 275 -13.48 3.59 2.73
C GLY A 275 -12.76 2.56 3.61
N ALA A 276 -11.81 3.03 4.41
CA ALA A 276 -11.10 2.17 5.37
C ALA A 276 -12.02 1.59 6.44
N LEU A 277 -12.97 2.39 6.95
CA LEU A 277 -13.97 1.97 7.92
C LEU A 277 -15.02 1.01 7.33
N ALA A 278 -15.25 1.04 6.03
CA ALA A 278 -16.15 0.12 5.34
C ALA A 278 -15.54 -1.28 5.13
N ALA A 279 -14.21 -1.44 5.18
CA ALA A 279 -13.52 -2.70 4.93
C ALA A 279 -14.03 -3.88 5.78
N PRO A 280 -14.28 -3.76 7.12
CA PRO A 280 -14.86 -4.85 7.91
C PRO A 280 -16.31 -5.20 7.51
N ALA A 281 -17.08 -4.22 7.05
CA ALA A 281 -18.45 -4.47 6.56
C ALA A 281 -18.41 -5.20 5.21
N ALA A 282 -17.48 -4.82 4.32
CA ALA A 282 -17.24 -5.51 3.06
C ALA A 282 -16.82 -6.97 3.28
N GLY A 283 -15.95 -7.24 4.26
CA GLY A 283 -15.57 -8.60 4.65
C GLY A 283 -16.77 -9.44 5.06
N ARG A 284 -17.61 -8.92 5.97
CA ARG A 284 -18.84 -9.61 6.39
C ARG A 284 -19.85 -9.85 5.26
N PHE A 285 -19.91 -8.92 4.30
CA PHE A 285 -20.76 -9.09 3.12
C PHE A 285 -20.19 -10.15 2.17
N ALA A 286 -18.85 -10.21 2.02
CA ALA A 286 -18.16 -11.25 1.26
C ALA A 286 -18.39 -12.65 1.87
N ASP A 287 -18.37 -12.77 3.19
CA ASP A 287 -18.64 -14.04 3.91
C ASP A 287 -20.07 -14.55 3.65
N ARG A 288 -21.04 -13.64 3.45
CA ARG A 288 -22.45 -13.98 3.25
C ARG A 288 -22.82 -14.24 1.78
N ARG A 289 -22.27 -13.46 0.85
CA ARG A 289 -22.65 -13.48 -0.58
C ARG A 289 -21.55 -13.95 -1.52
N GLY A 290 -20.39 -14.30 -0.97
CA GLY A 290 -19.21 -14.70 -1.72
C GLY A 290 -18.33 -13.54 -2.14
N HIS A 291 -17.04 -13.80 -2.24
CA HIS A 291 -16.01 -12.79 -2.58
C HIS A 291 -16.25 -12.16 -3.96
N GLY A 292 -16.67 -12.96 -4.94
CA GLY A 292 -16.96 -12.48 -6.30
C GLY A 292 -18.05 -11.41 -6.36
N ALA A 293 -19.11 -11.54 -5.55
CA ALA A 293 -20.20 -10.56 -5.49
C ALA A 293 -19.71 -9.18 -5.00
N VAL A 294 -18.80 -9.17 -4.02
CA VAL A 294 -18.20 -7.91 -3.50
C VAL A 294 -17.29 -7.27 -4.53
N VAL A 295 -16.47 -8.06 -5.22
CA VAL A 295 -15.58 -7.57 -6.29
C VAL A 295 -16.40 -6.98 -7.43
N HIS A 296 -17.47 -7.66 -7.82
CA HIS A 296 -18.40 -7.21 -8.85
C HIS A 296 -19.07 -5.88 -8.48
N ALA A 297 -19.67 -5.81 -7.27
CA ALA A 297 -20.26 -4.59 -6.76
C ALA A 297 -19.23 -3.45 -6.62
N GLY A 298 -18.00 -3.79 -6.23
CA GLY A 298 -16.88 -2.85 -6.15
C GLY A 298 -16.54 -2.24 -7.50
N ALA A 299 -16.46 -3.04 -8.56
CA ALA A 299 -16.17 -2.53 -9.91
C ALA A 299 -17.30 -1.65 -10.46
N VAL A 300 -18.57 -2.06 -10.29
CA VAL A 300 -19.73 -1.24 -10.67
C VAL A 300 -19.76 0.08 -9.88
N GLY A 301 -19.56 -0.01 -8.56
CA GLY A 301 -19.54 1.17 -7.70
C GLY A 301 -18.39 2.14 -8.05
N THR A 302 -17.22 1.62 -8.45
CA THR A 302 -16.10 2.44 -8.94
C THR A 302 -16.47 3.17 -10.23
N ALA A 303 -17.12 2.49 -11.19
CA ALA A 303 -17.61 3.14 -12.42
C ALA A 303 -18.64 4.23 -12.10
N THR A 304 -19.58 3.96 -11.15
CA THR A 304 -20.55 4.95 -10.67
C THR A 304 -19.87 6.14 -9.99
N ALA A 305 -18.82 5.90 -9.18
CA ALA A 305 -18.04 6.98 -8.57
C ALA A 305 -17.46 7.93 -9.62
N PHE A 306 -16.88 7.41 -10.70
CA PHE A 306 -16.36 8.23 -11.79
C PHE A 306 -17.45 8.95 -12.60
N ALA A 307 -18.64 8.36 -12.73
CA ALA A 307 -19.79 9.06 -13.33
C ALA A 307 -20.21 10.26 -12.45
N VAL A 308 -20.29 10.10 -11.14
CA VAL A 308 -20.57 11.20 -10.19
C VAL A 308 -19.49 12.29 -10.27
N LEU A 309 -18.21 11.89 -10.29
CA LEU A 309 -17.09 12.81 -10.41
C LEU A 309 -17.07 13.57 -11.73
N TYR A 310 -17.49 12.93 -12.83
CA TYR A 310 -17.60 13.55 -14.14
C TYR A 310 -18.72 14.60 -14.17
N LEU A 311 -19.92 14.21 -13.73
CA LEU A 311 -21.12 15.07 -13.77
C LEU A 311 -21.05 16.23 -12.78
N GLY A 312 -20.41 16.03 -11.63
CA GLY A 312 -20.36 17.00 -10.55
C GLY A 312 -18.95 17.53 -10.23
N GLY A 313 -18.00 17.45 -11.19
CA GLY A 313 -16.59 17.78 -10.95
C GLY A 313 -16.29 19.20 -10.47
N SER A 314 -17.21 20.14 -10.63
CA SER A 314 -17.14 21.52 -10.10
C SER A 314 -17.90 21.72 -8.79
N SER A 315 -18.57 20.69 -8.28
CA SER A 315 -19.40 20.74 -7.06
C SER A 315 -18.70 20.02 -5.91
N ILE A 316 -18.41 20.72 -4.80
CA ILE A 316 -17.78 20.13 -3.62
C ILE A 316 -18.57 18.92 -3.08
N PRO A 317 -19.91 18.98 -2.91
CA PRO A 317 -20.68 17.79 -2.48
C PRO A 317 -20.56 16.59 -3.42
N ALA A 318 -20.54 16.82 -4.73
CA ALA A 318 -20.38 15.74 -5.70
C ALA A 318 -18.96 15.14 -5.67
N LEU A 319 -17.93 15.98 -5.48
CA LEU A 319 -16.56 15.50 -5.28
C LEU A 319 -16.47 14.65 -4.01
N VAL A 320 -17.05 15.09 -2.89
CA VAL A 320 -17.09 14.32 -1.64
C VAL A 320 -17.78 12.97 -1.84
N LEU A 321 -18.96 12.95 -2.48
CA LEU A 321 -19.69 11.71 -2.75
C LEU A 321 -18.90 10.78 -3.68
N GLY A 322 -18.32 11.32 -4.74
CA GLY A 322 -17.53 10.54 -5.69
C GLY A 322 -16.29 9.93 -5.07
N ILE A 323 -15.55 10.68 -4.24
CA ILE A 323 -14.38 10.20 -3.50
C ILE A 323 -14.78 9.12 -2.49
N PHE A 324 -15.85 9.36 -1.73
CA PHE A 324 -16.39 8.37 -0.79
C PHE A 324 -16.71 7.05 -1.49
N LEU A 325 -17.46 7.09 -2.58
CA LEU A 325 -17.81 5.90 -3.36
C LEU A 325 -16.55 5.22 -3.92
N LEU A 326 -15.61 5.98 -4.48
CA LEU A 326 -14.37 5.45 -5.06
C LEU A 326 -13.56 4.68 -4.01
N ASP A 327 -13.30 5.28 -2.86
CA ASP A 327 -12.46 4.65 -1.82
C ASP A 327 -13.18 3.43 -1.21
N VAL A 328 -14.48 3.54 -0.88
CA VAL A 328 -15.24 2.41 -0.32
C VAL A 328 -15.25 1.23 -1.28
N THR A 329 -15.50 1.47 -2.56
CA THR A 329 -15.69 0.39 -3.54
C THR A 329 -14.37 -0.29 -3.91
N VAL A 330 -13.31 0.48 -4.12
CA VAL A 330 -11.98 -0.07 -4.43
C VAL A 330 -11.39 -0.84 -3.24
N GLN A 331 -11.52 -0.30 -2.02
CA GLN A 331 -11.03 -0.97 -0.81
C GLN A 331 -11.81 -2.24 -0.49
N SER A 332 -13.14 -2.22 -0.67
CA SER A 332 -13.98 -3.40 -0.48
C SER A 332 -13.61 -4.53 -1.46
N ALA A 333 -13.43 -4.20 -2.73
CA ALA A 333 -12.97 -5.15 -3.74
C ALA A 333 -11.56 -5.69 -3.42
N GLN A 334 -10.65 -4.82 -2.93
CA GLN A 334 -9.32 -5.22 -2.52
C GLN A 334 -9.35 -6.26 -1.40
N VAL A 335 -10.10 -6.01 -0.33
CA VAL A 335 -10.22 -6.94 0.79
C VAL A 335 -10.79 -8.28 0.34
N ALA A 336 -11.84 -8.29 -0.48
CA ALA A 336 -12.46 -9.50 -1.00
C ALA A 336 -11.48 -10.30 -1.89
N ASN A 337 -10.81 -9.65 -2.84
CA ASN A 337 -9.80 -10.29 -3.70
C ASN A 337 -8.63 -10.85 -2.87
N GLN A 338 -8.12 -10.08 -1.91
CA GLN A 338 -6.99 -10.49 -1.07
C GLN A 338 -7.35 -11.71 -0.21
N THR A 339 -8.56 -11.75 0.35
CA THR A 339 -9.04 -12.89 1.14
C THR A 339 -9.13 -14.15 0.28
N MET A 340 -9.68 -14.04 -0.93
CA MET A 340 -9.73 -15.14 -1.89
C MET A 340 -8.33 -15.63 -2.27
N VAL A 341 -7.40 -14.72 -2.54
CA VAL A 341 -6.01 -15.05 -2.88
C VAL A 341 -5.33 -15.82 -1.74
N TYR A 342 -5.56 -15.45 -0.47
CA TYR A 342 -5.01 -16.15 0.69
C TYR A 342 -5.57 -17.57 0.88
N ALA A 343 -6.75 -17.86 0.36
CA ALA A 343 -7.36 -19.17 0.42
C ALA A 343 -6.83 -20.16 -0.63
N LEU A 344 -6.12 -19.69 -1.68
CA LEU A 344 -5.65 -20.54 -2.79
C LEU A 344 -4.59 -21.57 -2.37
N ASP A 345 -3.66 -21.19 -1.48
CA ASP A 345 -2.60 -22.09 -1.00
C ASP A 345 -2.11 -21.62 0.38
N ALA A 346 -2.41 -22.40 1.42
CA ALA A 346 -2.05 -22.09 2.80
C ALA A 346 -0.51 -22.02 3.02
N GLY A 347 0.27 -22.82 2.27
CA GLY A 347 1.74 -22.85 2.37
C GLY A 347 2.44 -21.73 1.59
N ALA A 348 1.69 -21.01 0.72
CA ALA A 348 2.23 -19.98 -0.14
C ALA A 348 1.65 -18.56 0.11
N ARG A 349 0.94 -18.36 1.21
CA ARG A 349 0.21 -17.10 1.50
C ARG A 349 1.08 -15.86 1.36
N SER A 350 2.29 -15.86 1.91
CA SER A 350 3.23 -14.72 1.80
C SER A 350 3.55 -14.39 0.34
N ARG A 351 3.87 -15.41 -0.45
CA ARG A 351 4.21 -15.26 -1.88
C ARG A 351 3.02 -14.83 -2.73
N LEU A 352 1.84 -15.40 -2.45
CA LEU A 352 0.57 -14.99 -3.09
C LEU A 352 0.27 -13.52 -2.81
N ASN A 353 0.43 -13.08 -1.55
CA ASN A 353 0.26 -11.68 -1.18
C ASN A 353 1.27 -10.76 -1.87
N THR A 354 2.53 -11.16 -1.96
CA THR A 354 3.57 -10.39 -2.65
C THR A 354 3.21 -10.17 -4.12
N VAL A 355 2.75 -11.23 -4.82
CA VAL A 355 2.28 -11.12 -6.21
C VAL A 355 1.08 -10.20 -6.32
N PHE A 356 0.08 -10.39 -5.46
CA PHE A 356 -1.16 -9.59 -5.48
C PHE A 356 -0.88 -8.11 -5.22
N MET A 357 -0.15 -7.79 -4.15
CA MET A 357 0.19 -6.40 -3.78
C MET A 357 1.13 -5.76 -4.79
N GLY A 358 2.13 -6.49 -5.27
CA GLY A 358 3.06 -5.98 -6.29
C GLY A 358 2.34 -5.60 -7.58
N ALA A 359 1.44 -6.47 -8.06
CA ALA A 359 0.66 -6.18 -9.25
C ALA A 359 -0.35 -5.03 -9.05
N MET A 360 -0.99 -4.95 -7.88
CA MET A 360 -1.84 -3.81 -7.51
C MET A 360 -1.06 -2.49 -7.58
N LEU A 361 0.14 -2.44 -7.01
CA LEU A 361 0.98 -1.23 -7.02
C LEU A 361 1.51 -0.88 -8.42
N LEU A 362 1.80 -1.89 -9.26
CA LEU A 362 2.06 -1.67 -10.69
C LEU A 362 0.84 -1.06 -11.38
N GLY A 363 -0.37 -1.50 -11.02
CA GLY A 363 -1.62 -0.88 -11.44
C GLY A 363 -1.67 0.60 -11.04
N GLY A 364 -1.24 0.92 -9.81
CA GLY A 364 -1.12 2.31 -9.33
C GLY A 364 -0.16 3.15 -10.17
N ALA A 365 1.03 2.62 -10.48
CA ALA A 365 2.00 3.30 -11.36
C ALA A 365 1.43 3.53 -12.77
N PHE A 366 0.83 2.50 -13.37
CA PHE A 366 0.15 2.61 -14.65
C PHE A 366 -0.99 3.65 -14.60
N GLY A 367 -1.80 3.62 -13.54
CA GLY A 367 -2.90 4.55 -13.33
C GLY A 367 -2.46 6.00 -13.19
N ALA A 368 -1.38 6.27 -12.46
CA ALA A 368 -0.79 7.61 -12.37
C ALA A 368 -0.31 8.11 -13.73
N ALA A 369 0.35 7.26 -14.53
CA ALA A 369 0.81 7.60 -15.88
C ALA A 369 -0.35 7.83 -16.83
N ALA A 370 -1.29 6.88 -16.91
CA ALA A 370 -2.45 6.96 -17.81
C ALA A 370 -3.41 8.10 -17.42
N GLY A 371 -3.66 8.29 -16.10
CA GLY A 371 -4.44 9.40 -15.56
C GLY A 371 -3.80 10.75 -15.85
N GLY A 372 -2.49 10.88 -15.66
CA GLY A 372 -1.74 12.10 -15.98
C GLY A 372 -1.78 12.43 -17.47
N TRP A 373 -1.60 11.43 -18.34
CA TRP A 373 -1.76 11.60 -19.78
C TRP A 373 -3.19 12.00 -20.14
N ALA A 374 -4.21 11.30 -19.62
CA ALA A 374 -5.61 11.61 -19.87
C ALA A 374 -5.99 13.03 -19.41
N PHE A 375 -5.45 13.47 -18.25
CA PHE A 375 -5.63 14.83 -17.75
C PHE A 375 -4.99 15.88 -18.66
N THR A 376 -3.83 15.60 -19.21
CA THR A 376 -3.15 16.52 -20.11
C THR A 376 -3.88 16.64 -21.44
N ALA A 377 -4.39 15.51 -21.98
CA ALA A 377 -5.05 15.47 -23.28
C ALA A 377 -6.50 16.01 -23.23
N HIS A 378 -7.26 15.66 -22.18
CA HIS A 378 -8.72 15.88 -22.14
C HIS A 378 -9.19 16.47 -20.79
N GLY A 379 -8.27 16.93 -19.94
CA GLY A 379 -8.59 17.50 -18.62
C GLY A 379 -9.29 16.49 -17.71
N TRP A 380 -10.20 16.99 -16.87
CA TRP A 380 -10.94 16.17 -15.90
C TRP A 380 -11.80 15.09 -16.57
N ALA A 381 -12.41 15.39 -17.71
CA ALA A 381 -13.19 14.43 -18.47
C ALA A 381 -12.36 13.19 -18.86
N GLY A 382 -11.10 13.40 -19.25
CA GLY A 382 -10.17 12.32 -19.60
C GLY A 382 -9.88 11.40 -18.41
N VAL A 383 -9.65 11.97 -17.21
CA VAL A 383 -9.42 11.19 -15.99
C VAL A 383 -10.65 10.36 -15.64
N CYS A 384 -11.84 10.96 -15.69
CA CYS A 384 -13.08 10.24 -15.40
C CYS A 384 -13.36 9.15 -16.42
N ALA A 385 -13.13 9.40 -17.71
CA ALA A 385 -13.27 8.40 -18.77
C ALA A 385 -12.29 7.22 -18.57
N PHE A 386 -11.03 7.50 -18.26
CA PHE A 386 -10.03 6.47 -17.91
C PHE A 386 -10.47 5.63 -16.72
N GLY A 387 -10.96 6.28 -15.65
CA GLY A 387 -11.44 5.60 -14.45
C GLY A 387 -12.66 4.71 -14.72
N MET A 388 -13.66 5.22 -15.47
CA MET A 388 -14.84 4.44 -15.88
C MET A 388 -14.45 3.24 -16.76
N LEU A 389 -13.57 3.45 -17.74
CA LEU A 389 -13.11 2.38 -18.63
C LEU A 389 -12.40 1.28 -17.82
N SER A 390 -11.46 1.66 -16.96
CA SER A 390 -10.73 0.72 -16.10
C SER A 390 -11.67 -0.09 -15.22
N ALA A 391 -12.66 0.56 -14.58
CA ALA A 391 -13.65 -0.08 -13.73
C ALA A 391 -14.58 -1.00 -14.54
N THR A 392 -14.99 -0.61 -15.74
CA THR A 392 -15.85 -1.42 -16.63
C THR A 392 -15.11 -2.68 -17.11
N VAL A 393 -13.83 -2.56 -17.48
CA VAL A 393 -13.00 -3.71 -17.85
C VAL A 393 -12.81 -4.63 -16.64
N ALA A 394 -12.55 -4.06 -15.44
CA ALA A 394 -12.45 -4.83 -14.21
C ALA A 394 -13.76 -5.59 -13.90
N TRP A 395 -14.90 -4.94 -14.11
CA TRP A 395 -16.22 -5.57 -13.99
C TRP A 395 -16.37 -6.75 -14.94
N GLY A 396 -16.09 -6.57 -16.24
CA GLY A 396 -16.15 -7.65 -17.23
C GLY A 396 -15.23 -8.84 -16.88
N LEU A 397 -14.04 -8.56 -16.34
CA LEU A 397 -13.14 -9.62 -15.86
C LEU A 397 -13.71 -10.32 -14.61
N SER A 398 -14.39 -9.61 -13.71
CA SER A 398 -14.96 -10.18 -12.48
C SER A 398 -16.12 -11.16 -12.75
N LEU A 399 -16.81 -11.05 -13.88
CA LEU A 399 -17.88 -11.99 -14.26
C LEU A 399 -17.37 -13.42 -14.44
N ARG A 400 -16.11 -13.59 -14.85
CA ARG A 400 -15.47 -14.89 -15.00
C ARG A 400 -15.03 -15.54 -13.71
N GLN A 401 -15.11 -14.84 -12.56
CA GLN A 401 -14.78 -15.39 -11.23
C GLN A 401 -15.85 -16.34 -10.68
N ASN A 402 -17.05 -16.25 -11.19
CA ASN A 402 -18.18 -17.04 -10.73
C ASN A 402 -18.44 -18.31 -11.56
N GLN A 403 -17.60 -18.59 -12.55
CA GLN A 403 -17.58 -19.83 -13.33
C GLN A 403 -16.39 -20.72 -12.94
#